data_3a92f7dab9de74f8e52d7a63c334ad7c
#
_entry.id   3a92f7dab9de74f8e52d7a63c334ad7c
#
_cell.length_a   1.000
_cell.length_b   1.000
_cell.length_c   1.000
_cell.angle_alpha   90.00
_cell.angle_beta   90.00
_cell.angle_gamma   90.00
#
_symmetry.space_group_name_H-M   'P 1'
#
loop_
_entity.id
_entity.type
_entity.pdbx_description
1 polymer ?
#
loop_
_entity_poly.entity_id
_entity_poly.type
_entity_poly.pdbx_seq_one_letter_code
_entity_poly.pdbx_strand_id
1 'polypeptide(L)'
;SWRGYLRTQRQQGYWRVFLHLEHRGHAGGDSYSDVLDHLAPVLAAPVPWFLAAAAATWWWSSAVAAGLFGAAVVLTVVIAGTQLPRTRRLVRETGRRGMWAFPLMSVPRAFWRGAGLLQGGLAYAWSRGRGRRASDVG
;
A
#
# COMPACT_ATOMS: atom_id res chain seq x y z
N SER A 1 8.03 -5.96 18.59
CA SER A 1 6.64 -6.45 18.53
C SER A 1 6.07 -6.26 17.12
N TRP A 2 5.16 -7.11 16.70
CA TRP A 2 4.50 -7.03 15.40
C TRP A 2 3.80 -5.67 15.16
N ARG A 3 3.16 -5.12 16.20
CA ARG A 3 2.53 -3.78 16.15
C ARG A 3 3.55 -2.68 15.87
N GLY A 4 4.73 -2.73 16.48
CA GLY A 4 5.81 -1.78 16.22
C GLY A 4 6.27 -1.83 14.77
N TYR A 5 6.46 -3.02 14.21
CA TYR A 5 6.80 -3.22 12.80
C TYR A 5 5.77 -2.60 11.84
N LEU A 6 4.48 -2.88 12.05
CA LEU A 6 3.41 -2.34 11.21
C LEU A 6 3.32 -0.80 11.30
N ARG A 7 3.52 -0.23 12.50
CA ARG A 7 3.59 1.23 12.69
C ARG A 7 4.74 1.85 11.89
N THR A 8 5.92 1.22 11.91
CA THR A 8 7.06 1.65 11.10
C THR A 8 6.74 1.58 9.60
N GLN A 9 6.07 0.52 9.14
CA GLN A 9 5.68 0.40 7.73
C GLN A 9 4.71 1.52 7.29
N ARG A 10 3.74 1.89 8.15
CA ARG A 10 2.84 3.01 7.89
C ARG A 10 3.60 4.34 7.83
N GLN A 11 4.53 4.57 8.75
CA GLN A 11 5.34 5.78 8.76
C GLN A 11 6.24 5.89 7.52
N GLN A 12 6.82 4.79 7.07
CA GLN A 12 7.58 4.75 5.81
C GLN A 12 6.71 5.10 4.60
N GLY A 13 5.46 4.61 4.54
CA GLY A 13 4.50 5.00 3.49
C GLY A 13 4.21 6.50 3.51
N TYR A 14 3.93 7.06 4.69
CA TYR A 14 3.68 8.48 4.88
C TYR A 14 4.82 9.37 4.35
N TRP A 15 6.04 9.12 4.77
CA TRP A 15 7.20 9.94 4.38
C TRP A 15 7.57 9.77 2.90
N ARG A 16 7.28 8.63 2.29
CA ARG A 16 7.51 8.44 0.84
C ARG A 16 6.76 9.43 -0.03
N VAL A 17 5.56 9.85 0.37
CA VAL A 17 4.79 10.86 -0.38
C VAL A 17 5.56 12.18 -0.44
N PHE A 18 6.05 12.65 0.69
CA PHE A 18 6.82 13.89 0.76
C PHE A 18 8.11 13.79 -0.05
N LEU A 19 8.87 12.71 0.10
CA LEU A 19 10.09 12.48 -0.68
C LEU A 19 9.85 12.53 -2.20
N HIS A 20 8.78 11.87 -2.71
CA HIS A 20 8.50 11.84 -4.14
C HIS A 20 7.97 13.18 -4.67
N LEU A 21 7.25 13.95 -3.87
CA LEU A 21 6.66 15.21 -4.29
C LEU A 21 7.63 16.40 -4.15
N GLU A 22 8.52 16.36 -3.17
CA GLU A 22 9.52 17.41 -2.94
C GLU A 22 10.80 17.19 -3.75
N HIS A 23 11.19 15.92 -3.97
CA HIS A 23 12.44 15.56 -4.68
C HIS A 23 12.16 14.77 -5.96
N ARG A 24 11.46 15.37 -6.91
CA ARG A 24 11.10 14.75 -8.20
C ARG A 24 12.29 14.22 -9.01
N GLY A 25 13.51 14.71 -8.77
CA GLY A 25 14.74 14.27 -9.45
C GLY A 25 15.38 12.99 -8.90
N HIS A 26 14.99 12.52 -7.71
CA HIS A 26 15.56 11.34 -7.05
C HIS A 26 14.59 10.14 -7.02
N ALA A 27 13.52 10.20 -7.81
CA ALA A 27 12.55 9.10 -7.95
C ALA A 27 13.10 7.89 -8.72
N GLY A 28 14.32 7.97 -9.25
CA GLY A 28 15.08 6.83 -9.77
C GLY A 28 15.48 5.95 -8.60
N GLY A 29 14.70 4.88 -8.38
CA GLY A 29 14.82 3.99 -7.23
C GLY A 29 16.25 3.52 -7.00
N ASP A 30 16.66 3.45 -5.75
CA ASP A 30 17.81 2.66 -5.32
C ASP A 30 17.69 1.27 -5.96
N SER A 31 18.80 0.77 -6.52
CA SER A 31 18.91 -0.55 -7.15
C SER A 31 18.46 -1.74 -6.29
N TYR A 32 18.05 -1.49 -5.06
CA TYR A 32 17.55 -2.45 -4.08
C TYR A 32 16.01 -2.51 -3.96
N SER A 33 15.27 -1.51 -4.45
CA SER A 33 13.80 -1.54 -4.39
C SER A 33 13.23 -1.87 -5.76
N ASP A 34 12.73 -3.09 -5.88
CA ASP A 34 12.02 -3.57 -7.05
C ASP A 34 10.79 -2.69 -7.32
N VAL A 35 10.50 -2.37 -8.58
CA VAL A 35 9.30 -1.61 -8.99
C VAL A 35 8.04 -2.22 -8.35
N LEU A 36 8.01 -3.53 -8.17
CA LEU A 36 6.93 -4.27 -7.52
C LEU A 36 6.74 -3.89 -6.04
N ASP A 37 7.81 -3.54 -5.31
CA ASP A 37 7.73 -3.08 -3.91
C ASP A 37 7.09 -1.69 -3.79
N HIS A 38 7.10 -0.89 -4.89
CA HIS A 38 6.43 0.40 -4.95
C HIS A 38 4.96 0.27 -5.37
N LEU A 39 4.64 -0.68 -6.26
CA LEU A 39 3.28 -0.92 -6.72
C LEU A 39 2.40 -1.59 -5.66
N ALA A 40 2.95 -2.51 -4.87
CA ALA A 40 2.17 -3.25 -3.88
C ALA A 40 1.41 -2.35 -2.87
N PRO A 41 1.99 -1.30 -2.27
CA PRO A 41 1.25 -0.38 -1.40
C PRO A 41 0.17 0.41 -2.12
N VAL A 42 0.40 0.80 -3.39
CA VAL A 42 -0.59 1.52 -4.21
C VAL A 42 -1.79 0.64 -4.50
N LEU A 43 -1.55 -0.62 -4.88
CA LEU A 43 -2.60 -1.62 -5.11
C LEU A 43 -3.34 -2.00 -3.82
N ALA A 44 -2.67 -1.96 -2.68
CA ALA A 44 -3.27 -2.27 -1.39
C ALA A 44 -4.17 -1.15 -0.85
N ALA A 45 -3.90 0.12 -1.22
CA ALA A 45 -4.63 1.27 -0.71
C ALA A 45 -6.15 1.23 -0.96
N PRO A 46 -6.68 0.84 -2.13
CA PRO A 46 -8.12 0.79 -2.39
C PRO A 46 -8.83 -0.40 -1.75
N VAL A 47 -8.12 -1.47 -1.34
CA VAL A 47 -8.75 -2.70 -0.85
C VAL A 47 -9.66 -2.49 0.37
N PRO A 48 -9.27 -1.75 1.42
CA PRO A 48 -10.14 -1.47 2.56
C PRO A 48 -11.42 -0.73 2.15
N TRP A 49 -11.33 0.16 1.16
CA TRP A 49 -12.48 0.89 0.64
C TRP A 49 -13.44 -0.01 -0.14
N PHE A 50 -12.92 -0.95 -0.94
CA PHE A 50 -13.76 -1.95 -1.61
C PHE A 50 -14.45 -2.86 -0.60
N LEU A 51 -13.77 -3.27 0.49
CA LEU A 51 -14.38 -4.07 1.54
C LEU A 51 -15.45 -3.27 2.29
N ALA A 52 -15.20 -2.02 2.65
CA ALA A 52 -16.16 -1.15 3.30
C ALA A 52 -17.38 -0.89 2.42
N ALA A 53 -17.16 -0.60 1.13
CA ALA A 53 -18.23 -0.39 0.16
C ALA A 53 -19.03 -1.68 -0.08
N ALA A 54 -18.39 -2.84 -0.15
CA ALA A 54 -19.06 -4.14 -0.24
C ALA A 54 -19.97 -4.37 0.97
N ALA A 55 -19.48 -4.11 2.18
CA ALA A 55 -20.28 -4.23 3.41
C ALA A 55 -21.46 -3.25 3.42
N ALA A 56 -21.24 -2.00 3.00
CA ALA A 56 -22.29 -0.99 2.96
C ALA A 56 -23.37 -1.28 1.91
N THR A 57 -23.00 -1.86 0.78
CA THR A 57 -23.94 -2.15 -0.32
C THR A 57 -24.64 -3.51 -0.20
N TRP A 58 -24.22 -4.34 0.75
CA TRP A 58 -24.74 -5.70 0.92
C TRP A 58 -26.27 -5.76 1.03
N TRP A 59 -26.86 -4.82 1.75
CA TRP A 59 -28.31 -4.76 1.99
C TRP A 59 -29.12 -4.27 0.80
N TRP A 60 -28.51 -3.54 -0.13
CA TRP A 60 -29.20 -2.99 -1.31
C TRP A 60 -28.98 -3.80 -2.57
N SER A 61 -27.78 -4.36 -2.75
CA SER A 61 -27.45 -5.14 -3.93
C SER A 61 -26.33 -6.13 -3.63
N SER A 62 -26.70 -7.39 -3.46
CA SER A 62 -25.74 -8.48 -3.26
C SER A 62 -24.78 -8.65 -4.45
N ALA A 63 -25.22 -8.36 -5.69
CA ALA A 63 -24.39 -8.43 -6.87
C ALA A 63 -23.28 -7.37 -6.86
N VAL A 64 -23.60 -6.12 -6.49
CA VAL A 64 -22.61 -5.05 -6.35
C VAL A 64 -21.63 -5.37 -5.23
N ALA A 65 -22.15 -5.82 -4.08
CA ALA A 65 -21.31 -6.21 -2.95
C ALA A 65 -20.34 -7.34 -3.31
N ALA A 66 -20.83 -8.37 -4.01
CA ALA A 66 -19.99 -9.49 -4.48
C ALA A 66 -18.91 -9.02 -5.48
N GLY A 67 -19.24 -8.11 -6.39
CA GLY A 67 -18.27 -7.53 -7.32
C GLY A 67 -17.16 -6.75 -6.60
N LEU A 68 -17.51 -5.90 -5.64
CA LEU A 68 -16.55 -5.13 -4.84
C LEU A 68 -15.67 -6.06 -3.98
N PHE A 69 -16.27 -7.05 -3.35
CA PHE A 69 -15.52 -8.05 -2.59
C PHE A 69 -14.57 -8.85 -3.49
N GLY A 70 -15.05 -9.28 -4.66
CA GLY A 70 -14.22 -9.96 -5.67
C GLY A 70 -13.03 -9.10 -6.10
N ALA A 71 -13.25 -7.82 -6.37
CA ALA A 71 -12.17 -6.89 -6.70
C ALA A 71 -11.12 -6.78 -5.57
N ALA A 72 -11.56 -6.71 -4.31
CA ALA A 72 -10.67 -6.69 -3.15
C ALA A 72 -9.84 -7.98 -3.05
N VAL A 73 -10.46 -9.14 -3.28
CA VAL A 73 -9.78 -10.44 -3.28
C VAL A 73 -8.74 -10.51 -4.40
N VAL A 74 -9.12 -10.13 -5.64
CA VAL A 74 -8.21 -10.13 -6.80
C VAL A 74 -7.00 -9.25 -6.53
N LEU A 75 -7.18 -8.02 -6.04
CA LEU A 75 -6.07 -7.14 -5.68
C LEU A 75 -5.16 -7.75 -4.63
N THR A 76 -5.73 -8.39 -3.60
CA THR A 76 -4.95 -9.05 -2.54
C THR A 76 -4.12 -10.22 -3.11
N VAL A 77 -4.70 -11.02 -4.00
CA VAL A 77 -4.01 -12.12 -4.68
C VAL A 77 -2.89 -11.59 -5.59
N VAL A 78 -3.14 -10.52 -6.34
CA VAL A 78 -2.13 -9.86 -7.18
C VAL A 78 -0.97 -9.39 -6.31
N ILE A 79 -1.24 -8.70 -5.19
CA ILE A 79 -0.20 -8.23 -4.25
C ILE A 79 0.64 -9.42 -3.72
N ALA A 80 0.00 -10.50 -3.30
CA ALA A 80 0.70 -11.71 -2.86
C ALA A 80 1.52 -12.33 -4.00
N GLY A 81 0.95 -12.35 -5.22
CA GLY A 81 1.60 -12.88 -6.43
C GLY A 81 2.87 -12.12 -6.82
N THR A 82 2.91 -10.80 -6.64
CA THR A 82 4.11 -10.00 -6.91
C THR A 82 5.31 -10.40 -6.05
N GLN A 83 5.08 -11.06 -4.91
CA GLN A 83 6.13 -11.52 -4.00
C GLN A 83 6.64 -12.93 -4.32
N LEU A 84 5.98 -13.66 -5.23
CA LEU A 84 6.37 -15.05 -5.55
C LEU A 84 7.79 -15.20 -6.10
N PRO A 85 8.29 -14.36 -7.04
CA PRO A 85 9.64 -14.49 -7.55
C PRO A 85 10.69 -14.38 -6.45
N ARG A 86 10.51 -13.40 -5.53
CA ARG A 86 11.38 -13.17 -4.37
C ARG A 86 11.32 -14.34 -3.39
N THR A 87 10.12 -14.85 -3.14
CA THR A 87 9.92 -16.02 -2.26
C THR A 87 10.61 -17.25 -2.81
N ARG A 88 10.46 -17.53 -4.12
CA ARG A 88 11.13 -18.65 -4.79
C ARG A 88 12.64 -18.55 -4.67
N ARG A 89 13.20 -17.35 -4.85
CA ARG A 89 14.63 -17.10 -4.67
C ARG A 89 15.08 -17.37 -3.25
N LEU A 90 14.37 -16.82 -2.25
CA LEU A 90 14.67 -17.04 -0.82
C LEU A 90 14.60 -18.51 -0.42
N VAL A 91 13.60 -19.25 -0.90
CA VAL A 91 13.48 -20.69 -0.64
C VAL A 91 14.66 -21.47 -1.24
N ARG A 92 15.09 -21.12 -2.46
CA ARG A 92 16.24 -21.74 -3.12
C ARG A 92 17.55 -21.47 -2.38
N GLU A 93 17.76 -20.22 -1.95
CA GLU A 93 19.01 -19.79 -1.27
C GLU A 93 19.10 -20.33 0.16
N THR A 94 17.98 -20.41 0.89
CA THR A 94 17.97 -20.79 2.31
C THR A 94 17.59 -22.24 2.57
N GLY A 95 16.99 -22.93 1.60
CA GLY A 95 16.43 -24.28 1.78
C GLY A 95 15.24 -24.36 2.75
N ARG A 96 14.79 -23.23 3.32
CA ARG A 96 13.76 -23.19 4.36
C ARG A 96 12.36 -23.13 3.76
N ARG A 97 11.61 -24.22 3.84
CA ARG A 97 10.22 -24.31 3.36
C ARG A 97 9.27 -23.29 4.01
N GLY A 98 9.54 -22.86 5.25
CA GLY A 98 8.77 -21.82 5.94
C GLY A 98 8.76 -20.46 5.25
N MET A 99 9.69 -20.19 4.32
CA MET A 99 9.71 -18.97 3.51
C MET A 99 8.54 -18.85 2.54
N TRP A 100 7.78 -19.92 2.27
CA TRP A 100 6.54 -19.85 1.52
C TRP A 100 5.43 -19.03 2.21
N ALA A 101 5.54 -18.79 3.53
CA ALA A 101 4.67 -17.87 4.25
C ALA A 101 4.98 -16.38 3.97
N PHE A 102 6.10 -16.06 3.31
CA PHE A 102 6.52 -14.68 3.04
C PHE A 102 5.50 -13.85 2.25
N PRO A 103 4.85 -14.35 1.17
CA PRO A 103 3.79 -13.61 0.49
C PRO A 103 2.64 -13.21 1.42
N LEU A 104 2.21 -14.12 2.30
CA LEU A 104 1.15 -13.84 3.29
C LEU A 104 1.55 -12.73 4.28
N MET A 105 2.81 -12.74 4.73
CA MET A 105 3.33 -11.68 5.61
C MET A 105 3.55 -10.34 4.88
N SER A 106 3.77 -10.37 3.57
CA SER A 106 3.94 -9.16 2.77
C SER A 106 2.63 -8.38 2.56
N VAL A 107 1.49 -9.07 2.58
CA VAL A 107 0.16 -8.44 2.41
C VAL A 107 -0.13 -7.42 3.52
N PRO A 108 -0.10 -7.74 4.83
CA PRO A 108 -0.28 -6.74 5.88
C PRO A 108 0.70 -5.57 5.76
N ARG A 109 1.97 -5.85 5.39
CA ARG A 109 2.98 -4.80 5.15
C ARG A 109 2.54 -3.82 4.05
N ALA A 110 2.04 -4.35 2.92
CA ALA A 110 1.56 -3.53 1.80
C ALA A 110 0.37 -2.66 2.22
N PHE A 111 -0.59 -3.21 2.97
CA PHE A 111 -1.73 -2.47 3.51
C PHE A 111 -1.30 -1.31 4.41
N TRP A 112 -0.43 -1.54 5.38
CA TRP A 112 0.02 -0.50 6.29
C TRP A 112 0.85 0.58 5.59
N ARG A 113 1.66 0.22 4.61
CA ARG A 113 2.35 1.19 3.74
C ARG A 113 1.35 1.97 2.88
N GLY A 114 0.36 1.31 2.30
CA GLY A 114 -0.72 1.95 1.54
C GLY A 114 -1.51 2.95 2.37
N ALA A 115 -1.89 2.59 3.60
CA ALA A 115 -2.54 3.50 4.54
C ALA A 115 -1.66 4.72 4.86
N GLY A 116 -0.34 4.51 5.01
CA GLY A 116 0.63 5.59 5.18
C GLY A 116 0.71 6.52 3.97
N LEU A 117 0.70 5.97 2.74
CA LEU A 117 0.68 6.76 1.50
C LEU A 117 -0.58 7.63 1.41
N LEU A 118 -1.76 7.08 1.70
CA LEU A 118 -3.01 7.84 1.71
C LEU A 118 -2.96 8.96 2.75
N GLN A 119 -2.52 8.67 3.95
CA GLN A 119 -2.38 9.66 5.01
C GLN A 119 -1.39 10.77 4.64
N GLY A 120 -0.24 10.41 4.07
CA GLY A 120 0.77 11.36 3.59
C GLY A 120 0.25 12.23 2.45
N GLY A 121 -0.47 11.64 1.48
CA GLY A 121 -1.10 12.36 0.38
C GLY A 121 -2.13 13.39 0.84
N LEU A 122 -3.01 12.99 1.77
CA LEU A 122 -3.99 13.90 2.37
C LEU A 122 -3.32 15.04 3.15
N ALA A 123 -2.30 14.73 3.96
CA ALA A 123 -1.56 15.73 4.72
C ALA A 123 -0.85 16.73 3.79
N TYR A 124 -0.24 16.25 2.71
CA TYR A 124 0.42 17.08 1.70
C TYR A 124 -0.58 17.99 0.97
N ALA A 125 -1.72 17.45 0.52
CA ALA A 125 -2.77 18.23 -0.12
C ALA A 125 -3.33 19.32 0.81
N TRP A 126 -3.52 18.98 2.09
CA TRP A 126 -4.00 19.90 3.12
C TRP A 126 -3.01 21.05 3.38
N SER A 127 -1.71 20.74 3.48
CA SER A 127 -0.67 21.76 3.70
C SER A 127 -0.58 22.75 2.55
N ARG A 128 -0.69 22.28 1.30
CA ARG A 128 -0.73 23.14 0.11
C ARG A 128 -1.97 24.02 0.04
N GLY A 129 -3.13 23.49 0.43
CA GLY A 129 -4.38 24.27 0.46
C GLY A 129 -4.33 25.41 1.48
N ARG A 130 -3.62 25.22 2.61
CA ARG A 130 -3.41 26.28 3.60
C ARG A 130 -2.39 27.34 3.17
N GLY A 131 -1.30 26.92 2.53
CA GLY A 131 -0.28 27.85 2.02
C GLY A 131 -0.85 28.80 0.94
N ARG A 132 -1.71 28.31 0.05
CA ARG A 132 -2.37 29.14 -0.95
C ARG A 132 -3.32 30.17 -0.34
N ARG A 133 -4.09 29.81 0.69
CA ARG A 133 -4.99 30.78 1.37
C ARG A 133 -4.26 31.88 2.10
N ALA A 134 -3.05 31.62 2.59
CA ALA A 134 -2.22 32.63 3.25
C ALA A 134 -1.61 33.63 2.25
N SER A 135 -1.34 33.22 1.00
CA SER A 135 -0.82 34.10 -0.05
C SER A 135 -1.90 34.96 -0.73
N ASP A 136 -3.18 34.57 -0.64
CA ASP A 136 -4.30 35.32 -1.28
C ASP A 136 -4.88 36.42 -0.38
N VAL A 137 -4.40 36.55 0.87
CA VAL A 137 -4.88 37.53 1.87
C VAL A 137 -3.85 38.64 2.14
N GLY A 138 -2.67 38.57 1.53
CA GLY A 138 -1.61 39.60 1.61
C GLY A 138 -1.52 40.42 0.33
#